data_22b18cf86124085bc1c302bf50c4975a
#
_entry.id   22b18cf86124085bc1c302bf50c4975a
#
_cell.length_a   1.000
_cell.length_b   1.000
_cell.length_c   1.000
_cell.angle_alpha   90.00
_cell.angle_beta   90.00
_cell.angle_gamma   90.00
#
_symmetry.space_group_name_H-M   'P 1'
#
loop_
_entity.id
_entity.type
_entity.pdbx_description
1 polymer ?
#
loop_
_entity_poly.entity_id
_entity_poly.type
_entity_poly.pdbx_seq_one_letter_code
_entity_poly.pdbx_strand_id
1 'polypeptide(L)'
;MFKKFIIFIYVMIIQLLCTSSFALVIGSDQEEIYIDANFSGESLLVFGAFYSDPSQSRDSKSDILIEVVGPLEDVTLRKKESYFGFWLNSKSVLFNDIPGFYYLSSTSEISNEFLDKNLIGLLNYKRPKMGNNNLITTNLNGIESKAEQKEFYNALVRTKTSENLYTQVFDEIEIIDGNLFRSYINIPNTVPVGEYNVNLYLIIDNQVT
;
A
#
# COMPACT_ATOMS: atom_id res chain seq x y z
N MET A 1 45.90 -34.68 -12.05
CA MET A 1 44.82 -34.01 -12.84
C MET A 1 43.53 -33.88 -12.06
N PHE A 2 43.04 -34.92 -11.41
CA PHE A 2 41.74 -34.98 -10.71
C PHE A 2 41.58 -33.89 -9.60
N LYS A 3 42.60 -33.70 -8.76
CA LYS A 3 42.55 -32.67 -7.68
C LYS A 3 42.41 -31.23 -8.21
N LYS A 4 43.05 -30.90 -9.33
CA LYS A 4 42.94 -29.58 -9.93
C LYS A 4 41.57 -29.34 -10.56
N PHE A 5 40.93 -30.39 -11.08
CA PHE A 5 39.58 -30.35 -11.62
C PHE A 5 38.52 -30.14 -10.52
N ILE A 6 38.69 -30.81 -9.37
CA ILE A 6 37.78 -30.62 -8.21
C ILE A 6 37.89 -29.19 -7.66
N ILE A 7 39.08 -28.63 -7.57
CA ILE A 7 39.27 -27.23 -7.12
C ILE A 7 38.63 -26.26 -8.10
N PHE A 8 38.71 -26.51 -9.40
CA PHE A 8 38.07 -25.67 -10.43
C PHE A 8 36.55 -25.68 -10.33
N ILE A 9 35.93 -26.86 -10.11
CA ILE A 9 34.50 -27.00 -9.89
C ILE A 9 34.09 -26.28 -8.59
N TYR A 10 34.87 -26.37 -7.53
CA TYR A 10 34.57 -25.69 -6.25
C TYR A 10 34.62 -24.16 -6.38
N VAL A 11 35.60 -23.63 -7.10
CA VAL A 11 35.67 -22.19 -7.41
C VAL A 11 34.53 -21.75 -8.30
N MET A 12 34.12 -22.55 -9.28
CA MET A 12 32.98 -22.26 -10.16
C MET A 12 31.67 -22.25 -9.37
N ILE A 13 31.47 -23.16 -8.42
CA ILE A 13 30.28 -23.19 -7.56
C ILE A 13 30.22 -21.98 -6.62
N ILE A 14 31.39 -21.56 -6.08
CA ILE A 14 31.44 -20.36 -5.22
C ILE A 14 31.09 -19.10 -6.00
N GLN A 15 31.44 -18.98 -7.27
CA GLN A 15 31.08 -17.85 -8.11
C GLN A 15 29.60 -17.81 -8.47
N LEU A 16 28.93 -18.97 -8.50
CA LEU A 16 27.44 -19.04 -8.71
C LEU A 16 26.63 -18.61 -7.48
N LEU A 17 27.24 -18.54 -6.29
CA LEU A 17 26.58 -18.13 -5.05
C LEU A 17 26.64 -16.62 -4.79
N CYS A 18 27.22 -15.84 -5.70
CA CYS A 18 27.22 -14.39 -5.62
C CYS A 18 25.83 -13.87 -6.01
N THR A 19 24.88 -13.91 -5.07
CA THR A 19 23.56 -13.27 -5.23
C THR A 19 23.72 -11.78 -5.04
N SER A 20 23.25 -10.98 -6.00
CA SER A 20 23.15 -9.54 -5.85
C SER A 20 22.21 -9.24 -4.68
N SER A 21 22.74 -8.63 -3.63
CA SER A 21 21.94 -8.17 -2.50
C SER A 21 21.49 -6.75 -2.77
N PHE A 22 20.17 -6.54 -2.89
CA PHE A 22 19.60 -5.20 -2.90
C PHE A 22 19.48 -4.74 -1.45
N ALA A 23 20.05 -3.58 -1.14
CA ALA A 23 19.90 -2.96 0.17
C ALA A 23 18.91 -1.80 0.05
N LEU A 24 17.83 -1.90 0.82
CA LEU A 24 16.80 -0.87 0.96
C LEU A 24 16.78 -0.47 2.43
N VAL A 25 16.95 0.82 2.71
CA VAL A 25 16.90 1.38 4.07
C VAL A 25 15.82 2.42 4.12
N ILE A 26 14.99 2.35 5.15
CA ILE A 26 13.89 3.29 5.40
C ILE A 26 14.03 3.90 6.79
N GLY A 27 13.62 5.15 6.93
CA GLY A 27 13.45 5.86 8.17
C GLY A 27 12.28 6.84 8.09
N SER A 28 11.84 7.28 9.25
CA SER A 28 10.86 8.35 9.39
C SER A 28 11.40 9.41 10.36
N ASP A 29 10.89 10.63 10.24
CA ASP A 29 11.25 11.72 11.17
C ASP A 29 10.58 11.55 12.54
N GLN A 30 9.51 10.76 12.61
CA GLN A 30 8.75 10.48 13.83
C GLN A 30 8.37 8.99 13.88
N GLU A 31 8.51 8.38 15.05
CA GLU A 31 8.03 7.01 15.31
C GLU A 31 6.66 7.02 15.98
N GLU A 32 6.30 8.12 16.64
CA GLU A 32 5.03 8.29 17.36
C GLU A 32 4.42 9.65 17.02
N ILE A 33 3.13 9.65 16.73
CA ILE A 33 2.32 10.86 16.54
C ILE A 33 1.27 10.89 17.64
N TYR A 34 1.28 11.98 18.42
CA TYR A 34 0.36 12.15 19.53
C TYR A 34 -0.94 12.80 19.06
N ILE A 35 -2.06 12.09 19.22
CA ILE A 35 -3.40 12.58 18.89
C ILE A 35 -4.10 13.02 20.15
N ASP A 36 -4.22 14.33 20.36
CA ASP A 36 -4.97 14.94 21.44
C ASP A 36 -6.20 15.72 20.91
N ALA A 37 -6.91 16.40 21.82
CA ALA A 37 -8.10 17.17 21.45
C ALA A 37 -7.82 18.36 20.50
N ASN A 38 -6.58 18.77 20.36
CA ASN A 38 -6.15 19.89 19.49
C ASN A 38 -5.46 19.38 18.22
N PHE A 39 -5.37 18.06 18.02
CA PHE A 39 -4.73 17.49 16.83
C PHE A 39 -5.46 17.93 15.57
N SER A 40 -4.77 18.67 14.73
CA SER A 40 -5.29 19.20 13.46
C SER A 40 -4.83 18.45 12.21
N GLY A 41 -4.08 17.37 12.40
CA GLY A 41 -3.36 16.64 11.37
C GLY A 41 -1.88 16.97 11.39
N GLU A 42 -1.07 16.09 10.82
CA GLU A 42 0.39 16.20 10.78
C GLU A 42 0.94 15.66 9.46
N SER A 43 2.17 16.07 9.11
CA SER A 43 2.88 15.57 7.94
C SER A 43 4.04 14.70 8.39
N LEU A 44 3.99 13.41 8.10
CA LEU A 44 5.05 12.44 8.38
C LEU A 44 6.03 12.43 7.22
N LEU A 45 7.32 12.68 7.48
CA LEU A 45 8.37 12.50 6.49
C LEU A 45 8.88 11.05 6.53
N VAL A 46 8.75 10.36 5.40
CA VAL A 46 9.36 9.06 5.15
C VAL A 46 10.51 9.24 4.17
N PHE A 47 11.68 8.74 4.50
CA PHE A 47 12.88 8.86 3.68
C PHE A 47 13.68 7.57 3.70
N GLY A 48 14.59 7.44 2.75
CA GLY A 48 15.46 6.27 2.74
C GLY A 48 16.44 6.27 1.58
N ALA A 49 17.15 5.16 1.46
CA ALA A 49 18.11 4.91 0.41
C ALA A 49 17.90 3.52 -0.18
N PHE A 50 18.06 3.41 -1.49
CA PHE A 50 18.12 2.14 -2.18
C PHE A 50 19.43 2.03 -2.97
N TYR A 51 19.97 0.82 -3.00
CA TYR A 51 21.16 0.57 -3.79
C TYR A 51 20.75 0.13 -5.19
N SER A 52 21.13 0.94 -6.18
CA SER A 52 21.04 0.55 -7.59
C SER A 52 22.42 0.06 -8.04
N ASP A 53 22.50 -1.18 -8.51
CA ASP A 53 23.76 -1.74 -9.05
C ASP A 53 24.19 -0.94 -10.29
N PRO A 54 25.39 -0.33 -10.29
CA PRO A 54 25.89 0.43 -11.45
C PRO A 54 26.10 -0.43 -12.70
N SER A 55 26.12 -1.78 -12.55
CA SER A 55 26.25 -2.72 -13.65
C SER A 55 24.92 -3.05 -14.33
N GLN A 56 23.80 -2.74 -13.70
CA GLN A 56 22.51 -2.82 -14.36
C GLN A 56 22.40 -1.71 -15.41
N SER A 57 21.85 -2.04 -16.56
CA SER A 57 21.73 -1.11 -17.67
C SER A 57 21.07 0.19 -17.21
N ARG A 58 21.58 1.35 -17.65
CA ARG A 58 21.00 2.69 -17.36
C ARG A 58 19.54 2.83 -17.76
N ASP A 59 18.96 1.82 -18.42
CA ASP A 59 17.58 1.75 -18.89
C ASP A 59 16.67 0.94 -17.95
N SER A 60 17.18 0.29 -16.88
CA SER A 60 16.31 -0.39 -15.92
C SER A 60 15.54 0.63 -15.10
N LYS A 61 14.22 0.66 -15.29
CA LYS A 61 13.32 1.53 -14.56
C LYS A 61 13.11 0.98 -13.16
N SER A 62 13.59 1.71 -12.17
CA SER A 62 13.35 1.40 -10.75
C SER A 62 12.30 2.34 -10.22
N ASP A 63 11.23 1.78 -9.69
CA ASP A 63 10.16 2.53 -9.03
C ASP A 63 10.12 2.19 -7.55
N ILE A 64 9.81 3.18 -6.74
CA ILE A 64 9.58 3.02 -5.30
C ILE A 64 8.08 3.12 -5.06
N LEU A 65 7.57 2.23 -4.23
CA LEU A 65 6.20 2.25 -3.74
C LEU A 65 6.22 2.33 -2.21
N ILE A 66 5.56 3.32 -1.65
CA ILE A 66 5.33 3.49 -0.23
C ILE A 66 3.86 3.23 0.06
N GLU A 67 3.59 2.33 0.98
CA GLU A 67 2.25 2.01 1.45
C GLU A 67 2.19 2.20 2.96
N VAL A 68 1.22 2.99 3.43
CA VAL A 68 0.96 3.15 4.85
C VAL A 68 -0.43 2.63 5.18
N VAL A 69 -0.48 1.76 6.17
CA VAL A 69 -1.69 1.08 6.59
C VAL A 69 -1.92 1.32 8.08
N GLY A 70 -3.03 1.93 8.40
CA GLY A 70 -3.47 2.12 9.78
C GLY A 70 -4.14 0.89 10.37
N PRO A 71 -4.63 0.99 11.60
CA PRO A 71 -5.30 -0.11 12.29
C PRO A 71 -6.50 -0.61 11.49
N LEU A 72 -6.75 -1.92 11.57
CA LEU A 72 -7.91 -2.54 10.94
C LEU A 72 -9.15 -2.26 11.77
N GLU A 73 -10.26 -1.97 11.10
CA GLU A 73 -11.54 -1.68 11.75
C GLU A 73 -12.72 -2.31 11.02
N ASP A 74 -13.82 -2.47 11.75
CA ASP A 74 -15.10 -2.93 11.21
C ASP A 74 -16.00 -1.73 10.92
N VAL A 75 -16.43 -1.60 9.66
CA VAL A 75 -17.27 -0.49 9.21
C VAL A 75 -18.62 -0.98 8.72
N THR A 76 -19.69 -0.46 9.30
CA THR A 76 -21.06 -0.72 8.84
C THR A 76 -21.58 0.43 7.98
N LEU A 77 -21.81 0.16 6.71
CA LEU A 77 -22.50 1.09 5.82
C LEU A 77 -24.00 0.78 5.76
N ARG A 78 -24.81 1.84 5.78
CA ARG A 78 -26.26 1.76 5.69
C ARG A 78 -26.77 2.58 4.53
N LYS A 79 -27.56 1.95 3.65
CA LYS A 79 -28.27 2.65 2.57
C LYS A 79 -29.57 3.22 3.10
N LYS A 80 -29.80 4.51 2.85
CA LYS A 80 -31.08 5.17 3.13
C LYS A 80 -31.91 5.23 1.85
N GLU A 81 -33.18 4.91 1.95
CA GLU A 81 -34.14 5.03 0.86
C GLU A 81 -35.34 5.84 1.32
N SER A 82 -35.91 6.62 0.40
CA SER A 82 -37.10 7.44 0.70
C SER A 82 -38.40 6.65 0.45
N TYR A 83 -39.17 6.49 1.48
CA TYR A 83 -40.53 5.93 1.42
C TYR A 83 -41.54 6.97 1.90
N PHE A 84 -42.45 7.38 1.03
CA PHE A 84 -43.49 8.39 1.33
C PHE A 84 -42.93 9.68 1.98
N GLY A 85 -41.73 10.11 1.55
CA GLY A 85 -41.08 11.31 2.10
C GLY A 85 -40.28 11.10 3.37
N PHE A 86 -40.19 9.89 3.91
CA PHE A 86 -39.33 9.53 5.05
C PHE A 86 -38.12 8.77 4.59
N TRP A 87 -36.94 9.11 5.17
CA TRP A 87 -35.69 8.40 4.93
C TRP A 87 -35.50 7.26 5.92
N LEU A 88 -35.58 6.03 5.42
CA LEU A 88 -35.40 4.82 6.22
C LEU A 88 -34.15 4.08 5.82
N ASN A 89 -33.49 3.43 6.79
CA ASN A 89 -32.39 2.50 6.50
C ASN A 89 -32.99 1.23 5.86
N SER A 90 -32.67 1.00 4.59
CA SER A 90 -33.20 -0.13 3.83
C SER A 90 -32.28 -1.34 3.88
N LYS A 91 -30.97 -1.12 3.74
CA LYS A 91 -29.96 -2.17 3.69
C LYS A 91 -28.72 -1.77 4.46
N SER A 92 -27.98 -2.76 4.96
CA SER A 92 -26.69 -2.55 5.63
C SER A 92 -25.67 -3.60 5.23
N VAL A 93 -24.40 -3.19 5.16
CA VAL A 93 -23.26 -4.05 4.89
C VAL A 93 -22.23 -3.82 5.97
N LEU A 94 -21.72 -4.89 6.54
CA LEU A 94 -20.56 -4.88 7.43
C LEU A 94 -19.33 -5.25 6.63
N PHE A 95 -18.34 -4.37 6.65
CA PHE A 95 -16.99 -4.61 6.15
C PHE A 95 -16.10 -4.89 7.35
N ASN A 96 -15.50 -6.07 7.40
CA ASN A 96 -14.60 -6.47 8.48
C ASN A 96 -13.14 -6.30 8.06
N ASP A 97 -12.29 -6.02 9.03
CA ASP A 97 -10.83 -5.99 8.88
C ASP A 97 -10.37 -5.10 7.72
N ILE A 98 -10.96 -3.92 7.59
CA ILE A 98 -10.53 -2.94 6.59
C ILE A 98 -9.57 -1.94 7.23
N PRO A 99 -8.56 -1.44 6.50
CA PRO A 99 -7.71 -0.37 7.00
C PRO A 99 -8.52 0.87 7.39
N GLY A 100 -8.34 1.37 8.61
CA GLY A 100 -8.92 2.65 9.03
C GLY A 100 -8.28 3.83 8.31
N PHE A 101 -6.99 3.70 7.96
CA PHE A 101 -6.22 4.62 7.12
C PHE A 101 -5.45 3.84 6.07
N TYR A 102 -5.39 4.37 4.86
CA TYR A 102 -4.64 3.78 3.75
C TYR A 102 -4.03 4.86 2.86
N TYR A 103 -2.72 4.85 2.74
CA TYR A 103 -1.98 5.74 1.85
C TYR A 103 -1.09 4.91 0.95
N LEU A 104 -1.12 5.22 -0.35
CA LEU A 104 -0.26 4.60 -1.36
C LEU A 104 0.36 5.68 -2.21
N SER A 105 1.69 5.70 -2.28
CA SER A 105 2.45 6.60 -3.13
C SER A 105 3.51 5.85 -3.92
N SER A 106 3.82 6.31 -5.11
CA SER A 106 4.89 5.75 -5.93
C SER A 106 5.61 6.81 -6.75
N THR A 107 6.81 6.47 -7.23
CA THR A 107 7.61 7.31 -8.14
C THR A 107 7.05 7.39 -9.55
N SER A 108 6.16 6.48 -9.93
CA SER A 108 5.47 6.48 -11.22
C SER A 108 4.08 5.90 -11.10
N GLU A 109 3.25 6.09 -12.12
CA GLU A 109 1.92 5.49 -12.16
C GLU A 109 2.02 3.96 -12.23
N ILE A 110 1.43 3.29 -11.23
CA ILE A 110 1.40 1.83 -11.11
C ILE A 110 -0.05 1.36 -11.21
N SER A 111 -0.31 0.41 -12.12
CA SER A 111 -1.66 -0.11 -12.30
C SER A 111 -2.12 -0.94 -11.11
N ASN A 112 -3.43 -0.88 -10.80
CA ASN A 112 -4.00 -1.73 -9.75
C ASN A 112 -3.84 -3.23 -10.05
N GLU A 113 -3.81 -3.62 -11.33
CA GLU A 113 -3.58 -5.01 -11.74
C GLU A 113 -2.18 -5.49 -11.33
N PHE A 114 -1.16 -4.64 -11.53
CA PHE A 114 0.21 -4.93 -11.09
C PHE A 114 0.27 -5.09 -9.56
N LEU A 115 -0.32 -4.16 -8.83
CA LEU A 115 -0.35 -4.19 -7.35
C LEU A 115 -1.02 -5.46 -6.84
N ASP A 116 -2.15 -5.85 -7.44
CA ASP A 116 -2.87 -7.07 -7.06
C ASP A 116 -2.04 -8.33 -7.31
N LYS A 117 -1.37 -8.38 -8.45
CA LYS A 117 -0.59 -9.57 -8.83
C LYS A 117 0.64 -9.76 -7.95
N ASN A 118 1.31 -8.68 -7.59
CA ASN A 118 2.62 -8.74 -6.94
C ASN A 118 2.55 -8.57 -5.42
N LEU A 119 1.54 -7.86 -4.88
CA LEU A 119 1.43 -7.60 -3.45
C LEU A 119 0.45 -8.50 -2.70
N ILE A 120 -0.50 -9.17 -3.38
CA ILE A 120 -1.53 -10.00 -2.72
C ILE A 120 -0.93 -11.05 -1.77
N GLY A 121 0.20 -11.64 -2.12
CA GLY A 121 0.86 -12.66 -1.30
C GLY A 121 1.65 -12.11 -0.11
N LEU A 122 1.90 -10.81 -0.07
CA LEU A 122 2.70 -10.15 0.95
C LEU A 122 1.83 -9.45 2.01
N LEU A 123 0.55 -9.21 1.70
CA LEU A 123 -0.36 -8.47 2.55
C LEU A 123 -1.19 -9.41 3.42
N ASN A 124 -1.25 -9.12 4.71
CA ASN A 124 -2.12 -9.79 5.68
C ASN A 124 -3.51 -9.11 5.81
N TYR A 125 -3.79 -8.10 5.01
CA TYR A 125 -5.06 -7.38 4.93
C TYR A 125 -5.48 -7.20 3.48
N LYS A 126 -6.73 -6.78 3.29
CA LYS A 126 -7.29 -6.57 1.96
C LYS A 126 -7.11 -5.12 1.53
N ARG A 127 -6.23 -4.89 0.56
CA ARG A 127 -5.92 -3.53 0.06
C ARG A 127 -7.15 -2.82 -0.50
N PRO A 128 -7.43 -1.59 -0.08
CA PRO A 128 -8.44 -0.75 -0.72
C PRO A 128 -8.09 -0.48 -2.19
N LYS A 129 -9.04 -0.69 -3.09
CA LYS A 129 -8.86 -0.45 -4.53
C LYS A 129 -9.55 0.82 -4.93
N MET A 130 -8.79 1.89 -5.06
CA MET A 130 -9.32 3.15 -5.57
C MET A 130 -9.52 3.04 -7.09
N GLY A 131 -10.74 3.34 -7.54
CA GLY A 131 -11.09 3.33 -8.97
C GLY A 131 -11.36 1.96 -9.60
N ASN A 132 -11.21 0.85 -8.90
CA ASN A 132 -11.50 -0.47 -9.43
C ASN A 132 -12.37 -1.35 -8.50
N ASN A 133 -13.25 -2.15 -9.10
CA ASN A 133 -14.47 -2.71 -8.54
C ASN A 133 -14.34 -4.11 -7.92
N ASN A 134 -13.21 -4.49 -7.39
CA ASN A 134 -13.06 -5.82 -6.79
C ASN A 134 -13.36 -5.78 -5.30
N LEU A 135 -14.42 -6.47 -4.98
CA LEU A 135 -15.07 -6.50 -3.68
C LEU A 135 -14.41 -7.42 -2.70
N ILE A 136 -14.39 -6.93 -1.49
CA ILE A 136 -14.07 -7.71 -0.32
C ILE A 136 -15.20 -7.51 0.69
N THR A 137 -16.09 -8.45 0.77
CA THR A 137 -17.18 -8.42 1.73
C THR A 137 -17.26 -9.74 2.46
N THR A 138 -17.42 -9.68 3.75
CA THR A 138 -17.54 -10.88 4.58
C THR A 138 -18.94 -11.14 5.12
N ASN A 139 -19.79 -10.11 5.25
CA ASN A 139 -21.17 -10.30 5.69
C ASN A 139 -22.13 -9.37 4.95
N LEU A 140 -22.85 -9.94 4.01
CA LEU A 140 -23.82 -9.23 3.16
C LEU A 140 -25.23 -9.53 3.66
N ASN A 141 -25.65 -8.92 4.77
CA ASN A 141 -27.03 -9.06 5.23
C ASN A 141 -28.00 -8.50 4.19
N GLY A 142 -28.66 -9.41 3.44
CA GLY A 142 -29.69 -9.05 2.47
C GLY A 142 -29.22 -8.52 1.12
N ILE A 143 -27.92 -8.68 0.78
CA ILE A 143 -27.36 -8.27 -0.51
C ILE A 143 -26.95 -9.48 -1.32
N GLU A 144 -27.75 -9.83 -2.30
CA GLU A 144 -27.52 -10.97 -3.19
C GLU A 144 -26.80 -10.60 -4.49
N SER A 145 -26.94 -9.33 -4.90
CA SER A 145 -26.44 -8.86 -6.18
C SER A 145 -25.00 -8.35 -6.11
N LYS A 146 -24.13 -8.83 -7.01
CA LYS A 146 -22.76 -8.29 -7.19
C LYS A 146 -22.76 -6.79 -7.49
N ALA A 147 -23.79 -6.27 -8.15
CA ALA A 147 -23.91 -4.86 -8.46
C ALA A 147 -24.16 -4.02 -7.20
N GLU A 148 -24.99 -4.48 -6.27
CA GLU A 148 -25.20 -3.81 -4.98
C GLU A 148 -23.95 -3.89 -4.09
N GLN A 149 -23.27 -5.04 -4.08
CA GLN A 149 -22.00 -5.17 -3.36
C GLN A 149 -21.00 -4.13 -3.82
N LYS A 150 -20.89 -3.94 -5.14
CA LYS A 150 -20.04 -2.92 -5.75
C LYS A 150 -20.46 -1.50 -5.34
N GLU A 151 -21.77 -1.22 -5.28
CA GLU A 151 -22.31 0.08 -4.86
C GLU A 151 -21.86 0.41 -3.43
N PHE A 152 -22.01 -0.54 -2.48
CA PHE A 152 -21.58 -0.35 -1.09
C PHE A 152 -20.07 -0.18 -0.97
N TYR A 153 -19.27 -0.97 -1.69
CA TYR A 153 -17.83 -0.82 -1.69
C TYR A 153 -17.39 0.56 -2.24
N ASN A 154 -17.97 0.98 -3.34
CA ASN A 154 -17.68 2.31 -3.89
C ASN A 154 -18.08 3.43 -2.92
N ALA A 155 -19.17 3.24 -2.19
CA ALA A 155 -19.59 4.18 -1.15
C ALA A 155 -18.59 4.22 0.00
N LEU A 156 -18.07 3.06 0.45
CA LEU A 156 -17.01 2.98 1.45
C LEU A 156 -15.76 3.75 1.02
N VAL A 157 -15.22 3.40 -0.15
CA VAL A 157 -14.00 4.05 -0.67
C VAL A 157 -14.20 5.55 -0.83
N ARG A 158 -15.34 5.98 -1.39
CA ARG A 158 -15.66 7.40 -1.55
C ARG A 158 -15.70 8.14 -0.22
N THR A 159 -16.33 7.55 0.82
CA THR A 159 -16.42 8.17 2.15
C THR A 159 -15.02 8.30 2.76
N LYS A 160 -14.25 7.22 2.77
CA LYS A 160 -12.87 7.24 3.29
C LYS A 160 -11.97 8.23 2.54
N THR A 161 -12.12 8.31 1.21
CA THR A 161 -11.37 9.29 0.39
C THR A 161 -11.80 10.73 0.68
N SER A 162 -13.11 10.99 0.87
CA SER A 162 -13.60 12.33 1.20
C SER A 162 -13.15 12.83 2.58
N GLU A 163 -12.80 11.90 3.48
CA GLU A 163 -12.23 12.16 4.81
C GLU A 163 -10.69 12.19 4.80
N ASN A 164 -10.05 12.06 3.63
CA ASN A 164 -8.61 11.92 3.43
C ASN A 164 -7.99 10.71 4.16
N LEU A 165 -8.81 9.71 4.49
CA LEU A 165 -8.34 8.48 5.12
C LEU A 165 -7.81 7.48 4.09
N TYR A 166 -8.29 7.54 2.83
CA TYR A 166 -7.78 6.75 1.72
C TYR A 166 -7.22 7.65 0.64
N THR A 167 -5.91 7.53 0.41
CA THR A 167 -5.18 8.34 -0.57
C THR A 167 -4.32 7.43 -1.45
N GLN A 168 -4.35 7.68 -2.75
CA GLN A 168 -3.47 7.06 -3.72
C GLN A 168 -2.95 8.17 -4.64
N VAL A 169 -1.64 8.38 -4.61
CA VAL A 169 -0.96 9.44 -5.36
C VAL A 169 0.25 8.86 -6.09
N PHE A 170 0.54 9.42 -7.24
CA PHE A 170 1.68 9.01 -8.05
C PHE A 170 2.58 10.21 -8.32
N ASP A 171 3.85 9.96 -8.60
CA ASP A 171 4.88 10.98 -8.85
C ASP A 171 5.13 11.93 -7.65
N GLU A 172 4.78 11.52 -6.42
CA GLU A 172 4.99 12.32 -5.20
C GLU A 172 6.20 11.87 -4.36
N ILE A 173 6.88 10.81 -4.75
CA ILE A 173 8.13 10.39 -4.12
C ILE A 173 9.29 11.08 -4.84
N GLU A 174 9.99 11.94 -4.13
CA GLU A 174 11.13 12.64 -4.67
C GLU A 174 12.39 11.78 -4.59
N ILE A 175 13.05 11.59 -5.73
CA ILE A 175 14.34 10.90 -5.81
C ILE A 175 15.45 11.95 -5.80
N ILE A 176 16.41 11.81 -4.87
CA ILE A 176 17.54 12.70 -4.67
C ILE A 176 18.82 11.94 -5.01
N ASP A 177 19.68 12.53 -5.83
CA ASP A 177 20.98 11.97 -6.25
C ASP A 177 20.91 10.51 -6.77
N GLY A 178 19.71 10.11 -7.25
CA GLY A 178 19.49 8.83 -7.93
C GLY A 178 19.36 7.60 -7.01
N ASN A 179 19.57 7.75 -5.70
CA ASN A 179 19.50 6.63 -4.75
C ASN A 179 18.90 6.96 -3.38
N LEU A 180 18.63 8.21 -3.11
CA LEU A 180 17.88 8.65 -1.94
C LEU A 180 16.46 8.97 -2.34
N PHE A 181 15.52 8.74 -1.44
CA PHE A 181 14.13 9.16 -1.65
C PHE A 181 13.57 9.81 -0.40
N ARG A 182 12.56 10.65 -0.62
CA ARG A 182 11.72 11.20 0.44
C ARG A 182 10.29 11.35 -0.04
N SER A 183 9.36 11.23 0.89
CA SER A 183 7.93 11.44 0.67
C SER A 183 7.29 12.04 1.92
N TYR A 184 6.34 12.93 1.73
CA TYR A 184 5.56 13.53 2.81
C TYR A 184 4.15 12.93 2.82
N ILE A 185 3.78 12.32 3.94
CA ILE A 185 2.50 11.66 4.12
C ILE A 185 1.63 12.49 5.04
N ASN A 186 0.52 12.99 4.52
CA ASN A 186 -0.40 13.80 5.32
C ASN A 186 -1.30 12.90 6.16
N ILE A 187 -1.21 13.03 7.47
CA ILE A 187 -2.03 12.34 8.46
C ILE A 187 -3.18 13.27 8.85
N PRO A 188 -4.43 12.99 8.47
CA PRO A 188 -5.56 13.87 8.77
C PRO A 188 -5.95 13.81 10.25
N ASN A 189 -6.68 14.81 10.73
CA ASN A 189 -7.15 14.86 12.13
C ASN A 189 -8.21 13.80 12.46
N THR A 190 -8.81 13.16 11.46
CA THR A 190 -9.81 12.09 11.59
C THR A 190 -9.20 10.70 11.63
N VAL A 191 -7.87 10.60 11.59
CA VAL A 191 -7.16 9.33 11.54
C VAL A 191 -7.43 8.50 12.80
N PRO A 192 -7.70 7.19 12.69
CA PRO A 192 -7.91 6.34 13.86
C PRO A 192 -6.63 6.15 14.69
N VAL A 193 -6.79 6.08 16.00
CA VAL A 193 -5.67 5.80 16.91
C VAL A 193 -5.29 4.33 16.83
N GLY A 194 -3.99 4.04 16.73
CA GLY A 194 -3.48 2.67 16.68
C GLY A 194 -2.11 2.56 16.04
N GLU A 195 -1.71 1.35 15.73
CA GLU A 195 -0.46 1.04 15.03
C GLU A 195 -0.59 1.27 13.52
N TYR A 196 0.44 1.90 12.95
CA TYR A 196 0.57 2.16 11.53
C TYR A 196 1.77 1.41 10.97
N ASN A 197 1.55 0.65 9.89
CA ASN A 197 2.61 -0.07 9.21
C ASN A 197 3.02 0.70 7.95
N VAL A 198 4.29 1.06 7.85
CA VAL A 198 4.89 1.66 6.66
C VAL A 198 5.63 0.57 5.90
N ASN A 199 5.12 0.24 4.74
CA ASN A 199 5.71 -0.76 3.85
C ASN A 199 6.37 -0.06 2.66
N LEU A 200 7.59 -0.45 2.36
CA LEU A 200 8.35 0.05 1.23
C LEU A 200 8.66 -1.09 0.27
N TYR A 201 8.36 -0.87 -1.00
CA TYR A 201 8.64 -1.83 -2.05
C TYR A 201 9.50 -1.19 -3.12
N LEU A 202 10.55 -1.87 -3.51
CA LEU A 202 11.36 -1.53 -4.68
C LEU A 202 10.88 -2.37 -5.86
N ILE A 203 10.54 -1.71 -6.96
CA ILE A 203 10.07 -2.35 -8.18
C ILE A 203 11.16 -2.16 -9.23
N ILE A 204 11.72 -3.26 -9.71
CA ILE A 204 12.72 -3.25 -10.77
C ILE A 204 12.20 -4.12 -11.90
N ASP A 205 12.16 -3.57 -13.12
CA ASP A 205 11.71 -4.29 -14.32
C ASP A 205 10.36 -5.01 -14.13
N ASN A 206 9.39 -4.33 -13.49
CA ASN A 206 8.07 -4.88 -13.17
C ASN A 206 8.06 -6.06 -12.18
N GLN A 207 9.07 -6.18 -11.34
CA GLN A 207 9.12 -7.16 -10.24
C GLN A 207 9.32 -6.45 -8.91
N VAL A 208 8.58 -6.87 -7.89
CA VAL A 208 8.77 -6.41 -6.51
C VAL A 208 9.92 -7.18 -5.90
N THR A 209 10.88 -6.47 -5.35
CA THR A 209 12.10 -7.02 -4.70
C THR A 209 12.14 -6.66 -3.22
#